data_e616f259ae60985c146dfb9432e72388
#
_entry.id   e616f259ae60985c146dfb9432e72388
#
_cell.length_a   1.000
_cell.length_b   1.000
_cell.length_c   1.000
_cell.angle_alpha   90.00
_cell.angle_beta   90.00
_cell.angle_gamma   90.00
#
_symmetry.space_group_name_H-M   'P 1'
#
loop_
_entity.id
_entity.type
_entity.pdbx_description
1 polymer ?
#
loop_
_entity_poly.entity_id
_entity_poly.type
_entity_poly.pdbx_seq_one_letter_code
_entity_poly.pdbx_strand_id
1 'polypeptide(L)'
;MDKPSKNKPAAGRYALLDELRGLDLLSMIGYHACWDLIFLFGMSAAWYTGWQGHLWQQSICWVFILLSGFCLPLGHRPLRRGLIVSGAGVLVTAVTLLFMPEDRVVFGVLTLLGAAMLITGLLQPLLQKIPAWAGLVVSLLLFAATYHTQDGFWQLGPWQILLPGAWYANLFTAFFGFFPRGFFSTDYFPLLPWLFLFWAGYFLHGVVGRARMEPLRRSVCPALGWMGRHSLVLYLLHQPVIYAVLTVWAMIFR
;
A
#
# COMPACT_ATOMS: atom_id res chain seq x y z
N MET A 1 -31.61 26.44 -20.94
CA MET A 1 -30.84 25.20 -21.20
C MET A 1 -29.65 25.20 -20.28
N ASP A 2 -29.84 24.59 -19.09
CA ASP A 2 -28.78 24.46 -18.09
C ASP A 2 -27.76 23.41 -18.53
N LYS A 3 -26.49 23.80 -18.68
CA LYS A 3 -25.39 22.88 -18.93
C LYS A 3 -25.23 21.96 -17.71
N PRO A 4 -25.22 20.62 -17.87
CA PRO A 4 -25.00 19.73 -16.75
C PRO A 4 -23.65 19.99 -16.11
N SER A 5 -23.64 20.30 -14.83
CA SER A 5 -22.44 20.44 -14.01
C SER A 5 -21.56 19.19 -14.14
N LYS A 6 -20.32 19.35 -14.66
CA LYS A 6 -19.33 18.28 -14.88
C LYS A 6 -18.83 17.60 -13.59
N ASN A 7 -19.35 17.96 -12.42
CA ASN A 7 -18.84 17.53 -11.10
C ASN A 7 -19.79 16.65 -10.29
N LYS A 8 -20.87 16.11 -10.87
CA LYS A 8 -21.65 15.09 -10.13
C LYS A 8 -20.92 13.75 -10.19
N PRO A 9 -20.55 13.16 -9.02
CA PRO A 9 -20.02 11.80 -9.01
C PRO A 9 -21.05 10.87 -9.64
N ALA A 10 -20.57 9.93 -10.47
CA ALA A 10 -21.43 8.94 -11.10
C ALA A 10 -22.29 8.24 -10.02
N ALA A 11 -23.58 8.08 -10.27
CA ALA A 11 -24.50 7.45 -9.35
C ALA A 11 -23.95 6.07 -8.94
N GLY A 12 -23.64 5.89 -7.65
CA GLY A 12 -23.06 4.67 -7.12
C GLY A 12 -21.63 4.74 -6.57
N ARG A 13 -20.88 5.84 -6.82
CA ARG A 13 -19.48 5.98 -6.41
C ARG A 13 -19.34 6.62 -5.01
N TYR A 14 -18.37 6.17 -4.23
CA TYR A 14 -18.02 6.72 -2.92
C TYR A 14 -16.85 7.70 -3.09
N ALA A 15 -17.16 8.98 -3.36
CA ALA A 15 -16.15 9.99 -3.72
C ALA A 15 -15.13 10.22 -2.61
N LEU A 16 -15.55 10.18 -1.34
CA LEU A 16 -14.67 10.39 -0.21
C LEU A 16 -13.60 9.28 -0.07
N LEU A 17 -13.89 8.05 -0.50
CA LEU A 17 -12.88 6.97 -0.51
C LEU A 17 -11.81 7.22 -1.59
N ASP A 18 -12.19 7.78 -2.73
CA ASP A 18 -11.21 8.20 -3.74
C ASP A 18 -10.39 9.38 -3.22
N GLU A 19 -11.00 10.32 -2.51
CA GLU A 19 -10.32 11.48 -1.92
C GLU A 19 -9.35 11.07 -0.83
N LEU A 20 -9.72 10.13 0.05
CA LEU A 20 -8.81 9.55 1.05
C LEU A 20 -7.60 8.88 0.40
N ARG A 21 -7.84 8.11 -0.68
CA ARG A 21 -6.73 7.50 -1.44
C ARG A 21 -5.85 8.56 -2.10
N GLY A 22 -6.44 9.64 -2.60
CA GLY A 22 -5.70 10.76 -3.18
C GLY A 22 -4.88 11.52 -2.15
N LEU A 23 -5.41 11.72 -0.94
CA LEU A 23 -4.69 12.35 0.17
C LEU A 23 -3.50 11.49 0.61
N ASP A 24 -3.72 10.19 0.77
CA ASP A 24 -2.68 9.24 1.13
C ASP A 24 -1.55 9.20 0.07
N LEU A 25 -1.92 9.20 -1.22
CA LEU A 25 -0.99 9.29 -2.34
C LEU A 25 -0.21 10.62 -2.34
N LEU A 26 -0.86 11.74 -2.04
CA LEU A 26 -0.18 13.04 -1.92
C LEU A 26 0.82 13.03 -0.76
N SER A 27 0.46 12.43 0.37
CA SER A 27 1.34 12.22 1.52
C SER A 27 2.55 11.35 1.15
N MET A 28 2.35 10.27 0.39
CA MET A 28 3.40 9.40 -0.13
C MET A 28 4.36 10.17 -1.07
N ILE A 29 3.83 10.98 -1.99
CA ILE A 29 4.65 11.82 -2.88
C ILE A 29 5.52 12.77 -2.07
N GLY A 30 4.96 13.41 -1.04
CA GLY A 30 5.71 14.27 -0.12
C GLY A 30 6.80 13.52 0.64
N TYR A 31 6.51 12.30 1.11
CA TYR A 31 7.47 11.44 1.80
C TYR A 31 8.66 11.11 0.89
N HIS A 32 8.40 10.68 -0.35
CA HIS A 32 9.46 10.34 -1.32
C HIS A 32 10.25 11.58 -1.81
N ALA A 33 9.59 12.73 -1.92
CA ALA A 33 10.32 13.99 -2.21
C ALA A 33 11.30 14.34 -1.08
N CYS A 34 10.92 14.17 0.18
CA CYS A 34 11.84 14.31 1.31
C CYS A 34 12.98 13.28 1.26
N TRP A 35 12.69 12.04 0.89
CA TRP A 35 13.70 11.00 0.73
C TRP A 35 14.75 11.39 -0.32
N ASP A 36 14.32 11.82 -1.51
CA ASP A 36 15.23 12.26 -2.56
C ASP A 36 16.08 13.45 -2.11
N LEU A 37 15.47 14.48 -1.50
CA LEU A 37 16.18 15.65 -1.00
C LEU A 37 17.28 15.29 0.00
N ILE A 38 17.03 14.31 0.88
CA ILE A 38 17.96 13.92 1.94
C ILE A 38 19.04 12.98 1.39
N PHE A 39 18.64 11.89 0.74
CA PHE A 39 19.58 10.82 0.37
C PHE A 39 20.25 11.04 -0.98
N LEU A 40 19.58 11.67 -1.96
CA LEU A 40 20.17 11.93 -3.28
C LEU A 40 20.77 13.34 -3.38
N PHE A 41 20.12 14.34 -2.76
CA PHE A 41 20.59 15.73 -2.85
C PHE A 41 21.35 16.21 -1.59
N GLY A 42 21.55 15.35 -0.58
CA GLY A 42 22.42 15.60 0.56
C GLY A 42 21.90 16.63 1.56
N MET A 43 20.59 16.88 1.62
CA MET A 43 20.00 17.71 2.66
C MET A 43 19.94 16.96 3.99
N SER A 44 20.12 17.66 5.12
CA SER A 44 20.01 17.06 6.44
C SER A 44 18.63 17.31 7.04
N ALA A 45 17.95 16.26 7.51
CA ALA A 45 16.69 16.36 8.24
C ALA A 45 16.59 15.22 9.27
N ALA A 46 17.10 15.45 10.47
CA ALA A 46 17.15 14.44 11.54
C ALA A 46 15.75 13.88 11.92
N TRP A 47 14.69 14.68 11.80
CA TRP A 47 13.34 14.22 12.06
C TRP A 47 12.86 13.15 11.05
N TYR A 48 13.32 13.23 9.80
CA TYR A 48 12.93 12.29 8.75
C TYR A 48 13.54 10.90 8.96
N THR A 49 14.81 10.84 9.38
CA THR A 49 15.50 9.57 9.70
C THR A 49 15.17 9.04 11.10
N GLY A 50 14.45 9.84 11.90
CA GLY A 50 14.00 9.50 13.24
C GLY A 50 12.63 8.82 13.28
N TRP A 51 12.08 8.71 14.49
CA TRP A 51 10.77 8.09 14.73
C TRP A 51 9.61 8.80 14.02
N GLN A 52 9.71 10.13 13.81
CA GLN A 52 8.67 10.91 13.12
C GLN A 52 8.56 10.48 11.65
N GLY A 53 9.68 10.37 10.94
CA GLY A 53 9.70 9.90 9.56
C GLY A 53 9.20 8.45 9.44
N HIS A 54 9.61 7.59 10.37
CA HIS A 54 9.09 6.22 10.43
C HIS A 54 7.58 6.18 10.67
N LEU A 55 7.05 6.96 11.62
CA LEU A 55 5.61 7.04 11.87
C LEU A 55 4.85 7.56 10.64
N TRP A 56 5.38 8.56 9.95
CA TRP A 56 4.80 9.07 8.72
C TRP A 56 4.75 8.00 7.64
N GLN A 57 5.86 7.29 7.39
CA GLN A 57 5.92 6.17 6.45
C GLN A 57 4.87 5.10 6.79
N GLN A 58 4.85 4.65 8.04
CA GLN A 58 3.91 3.61 8.47
C GLN A 58 2.45 4.05 8.30
N SER A 59 2.12 5.31 8.60
CA SER A 59 0.75 5.83 8.44
C SER A 59 0.29 5.76 6.98
N ILE A 60 1.14 6.15 6.02
CA ILE A 60 0.88 6.04 4.59
C ILE A 60 0.64 4.56 4.21
N CYS A 61 1.55 3.68 4.58
CA CYS A 61 1.48 2.27 4.20
C CYS A 61 0.23 1.57 4.77
N TRP A 62 -0.07 1.81 6.04
CA TRP A 62 -1.23 1.18 6.70
C TRP A 62 -2.54 1.67 6.09
N VAL A 63 -2.68 2.97 5.87
CA VAL A 63 -3.88 3.55 5.24
C VAL A 63 -4.05 3.00 3.83
N PHE A 64 -2.98 2.97 3.03
CA PHE A 64 -3.03 2.51 1.64
C PHE A 64 -3.45 1.04 1.52
N ILE A 65 -2.87 0.17 2.34
CA ILE A 65 -3.17 -1.27 2.36
C ILE A 65 -4.60 -1.52 2.86
N LEU A 66 -4.97 -0.92 4.00
CA LEU A 66 -6.29 -1.07 4.61
C LEU A 66 -7.39 -0.55 3.68
N LEU A 67 -7.19 0.64 3.09
CA LEU A 67 -8.14 1.24 2.14
C LEU A 67 -8.26 0.42 0.85
N SER A 68 -7.17 -0.19 0.40
CA SER A 68 -7.19 -1.09 -0.77
C SER A 68 -8.02 -2.33 -0.51
N GLY A 69 -7.90 -2.94 0.68
CA GLY A 69 -8.74 -4.04 1.14
C GLY A 69 -10.21 -3.63 1.26
N PHE A 70 -10.47 -2.49 1.92
CA PHE A 70 -11.82 -1.94 2.09
C PHE A 70 -12.54 -1.70 0.76
N CYS A 71 -11.83 -1.22 -0.24
CA CYS A 71 -12.38 -0.91 -1.56
C CYS A 71 -12.47 -2.13 -2.50
N LEU A 72 -11.91 -3.29 -2.13
CA LEU A 72 -11.94 -4.46 -3.00
C LEU A 72 -13.36 -4.91 -3.35
N PRO A 73 -14.32 -5.04 -2.37
CA PRO A 73 -15.70 -5.44 -2.65
C PRO A 73 -16.51 -4.43 -3.46
N LEU A 74 -16.08 -3.17 -3.53
CA LEU A 74 -16.73 -2.13 -4.34
C LEU A 74 -16.41 -2.23 -5.83
N GLY A 75 -15.34 -2.94 -6.17
CA GLY A 75 -14.91 -3.10 -7.55
C GLY A 75 -15.37 -4.41 -8.16
N HIS A 76 -15.37 -4.45 -9.50
CA HIS A 76 -15.61 -5.66 -10.27
C HIS A 76 -14.28 -6.32 -10.67
N ARG A 77 -14.28 -7.66 -10.83
CA ARG A 77 -13.17 -8.46 -11.36
C ARG A 77 -11.87 -8.31 -10.53
N PRO A 78 -11.87 -8.71 -9.24
CA PRO A 78 -10.71 -8.57 -8.36
C PRO A 78 -9.46 -9.25 -8.92
N LEU A 79 -9.59 -10.41 -9.56
CA LEU A 79 -8.45 -11.13 -10.17
C LEU A 79 -7.79 -10.33 -11.29
N ARG A 80 -8.58 -9.72 -12.21
CA ARG A 80 -8.02 -8.88 -13.27
C ARG A 80 -7.28 -7.66 -12.70
N ARG A 81 -7.86 -7.03 -11.68
CA ARG A 81 -7.21 -5.90 -10.98
C ARG A 81 -5.93 -6.34 -10.30
N GLY A 82 -5.94 -7.48 -9.61
CA GLY A 82 -4.78 -8.08 -8.99
C GLY A 82 -3.66 -8.34 -10.00
N LEU A 83 -3.97 -8.92 -11.16
CA LEU A 83 -2.99 -9.14 -12.23
C LEU A 83 -2.39 -7.83 -12.76
N ILE A 84 -3.19 -6.78 -12.97
CA ILE A 84 -2.71 -5.47 -13.42
C ILE A 84 -1.76 -4.86 -12.39
N VAL A 85 -2.13 -4.90 -11.11
CA VAL A 85 -1.30 -4.34 -10.02
C VAL A 85 -0.02 -5.17 -9.81
N SER A 86 -0.10 -6.52 -9.89
CA SER A 86 1.09 -7.39 -9.87
C SER A 86 2.02 -7.11 -11.05
N GLY A 87 1.48 -6.93 -12.25
CA GLY A 87 2.25 -6.56 -13.44
C GLY A 87 2.97 -5.22 -13.27
N ALA A 88 2.31 -4.23 -12.66
CA ALA A 88 2.93 -2.96 -12.31
C ALA A 88 4.05 -3.15 -11.26
N GLY A 89 3.87 -4.02 -10.26
CA GLY A 89 4.92 -4.37 -9.30
C GLY A 89 6.13 -5.02 -9.97
N VAL A 90 5.91 -5.96 -10.90
CA VAL A 90 6.99 -6.57 -11.69
C VAL A 90 7.72 -5.51 -12.55
N LEU A 91 6.97 -4.58 -13.15
CA LEU A 91 7.57 -3.48 -13.92
C LEU A 91 8.48 -2.62 -13.05
N VAL A 92 8.04 -2.22 -11.85
CA VAL A 92 8.87 -1.44 -10.91
C VAL A 92 10.13 -2.22 -10.53
N THR A 93 9.99 -3.51 -10.19
CA THR A 93 11.13 -4.36 -9.87
C THR A 93 12.12 -4.44 -11.05
N ALA A 94 11.64 -4.66 -12.27
CA ALA A 94 12.49 -4.74 -13.46
C ALA A 94 13.21 -3.42 -13.74
N VAL A 95 12.50 -2.28 -13.67
CA VAL A 95 13.08 -0.95 -13.89
C VAL A 95 14.14 -0.64 -12.82
N THR A 96 13.85 -0.86 -11.55
CA THR A 96 14.81 -0.55 -10.49
C THR A 96 16.03 -1.47 -10.51
N LEU A 97 15.87 -2.76 -10.81
CA LEU A 97 17.00 -3.68 -10.98
C LEU A 97 17.93 -3.30 -12.15
N LEU A 98 17.37 -2.76 -13.24
CA LEU A 98 18.13 -2.41 -14.44
C LEU A 98 18.80 -1.04 -14.36
N PHE A 99 18.12 -0.06 -13.77
CA PHE A 99 18.56 1.35 -13.82
C PHE A 99 19.04 1.89 -12.46
N MET A 100 18.63 1.28 -11.35
CA MET A 100 18.94 1.73 -9.98
C MET A 100 19.21 0.53 -9.05
N PRO A 101 20.21 -0.32 -9.33
CA PRO A 101 20.43 -1.58 -8.60
C PRO A 101 20.71 -1.38 -7.10
N GLU A 102 21.29 -0.23 -6.72
CA GLU A 102 21.53 0.13 -5.31
C GLU A 102 20.21 0.46 -4.57
N ASP A 103 19.22 1.01 -5.28
CA ASP A 103 17.91 1.38 -4.75
C ASP A 103 16.80 0.44 -5.27
N ARG A 104 17.16 -0.81 -5.54
CA ARG A 104 16.22 -1.80 -6.10
C ARG A 104 14.99 -2.01 -5.24
N VAL A 105 13.85 -2.17 -5.90
CA VAL A 105 12.57 -2.54 -5.29
C VAL A 105 12.24 -4.00 -5.63
N VAL A 106 12.28 -4.87 -4.64
CA VAL A 106 11.91 -6.28 -4.76
C VAL A 106 10.82 -6.59 -3.74
N PHE A 107 9.71 -7.15 -4.19
CA PHE A 107 8.52 -7.39 -3.37
C PHE A 107 7.99 -6.12 -2.71
N GLY A 108 7.86 -5.03 -3.49
CA GLY A 108 7.30 -3.77 -3.03
C GLY A 108 5.78 -3.81 -2.81
N VAL A 109 5.22 -2.68 -2.37
CA VAL A 109 3.80 -2.56 -2.02
C VAL A 109 2.85 -2.93 -3.17
N LEU A 110 3.21 -2.66 -4.45
CA LEU A 110 2.39 -3.10 -5.59
C LEU A 110 2.36 -4.62 -5.74
N THR A 111 3.48 -5.30 -5.50
CA THR A 111 3.54 -6.78 -5.50
C THR A 111 2.65 -7.35 -4.40
N LEU A 112 2.72 -6.77 -3.20
CA LEU A 112 1.83 -7.12 -2.09
C LEU A 112 0.36 -6.92 -2.46
N LEU A 113 -0.03 -5.72 -2.92
CA LEU A 113 -1.44 -5.41 -3.22
C LEU A 113 -1.99 -6.28 -4.34
N GLY A 114 -1.19 -6.52 -5.39
CA GLY A 114 -1.57 -7.42 -6.47
C GLY A 114 -1.81 -8.84 -5.97
N ALA A 115 -0.87 -9.40 -5.18
CA ALA A 115 -1.00 -10.71 -4.57
C ALA A 115 -2.18 -10.78 -3.60
N ALA A 116 -2.37 -9.77 -2.73
CA ALA A 116 -3.49 -9.70 -1.79
C ALA A 116 -4.84 -9.67 -2.51
N MET A 117 -4.97 -8.92 -3.62
CA MET A 117 -6.18 -8.91 -4.45
C MET A 117 -6.43 -10.27 -5.12
N LEU A 118 -5.39 -10.95 -5.61
CA LEU A 118 -5.50 -12.28 -6.23
C LEU A 118 -5.92 -13.33 -5.19
N ILE A 119 -5.22 -13.40 -4.06
CA ILE A 119 -5.53 -14.34 -2.99
C ILE A 119 -6.95 -14.10 -2.46
N THR A 120 -7.31 -12.85 -2.18
CA THR A 120 -8.65 -12.51 -1.70
C THR A 120 -9.71 -12.83 -2.75
N GLY A 121 -9.45 -12.56 -4.03
CA GLY A 121 -10.37 -12.88 -5.12
C GLY A 121 -10.60 -14.38 -5.29
N LEU A 122 -9.55 -15.20 -5.14
CA LEU A 122 -9.64 -16.67 -5.18
C LEU A 122 -10.36 -17.23 -3.95
N LEU A 123 -10.08 -16.67 -2.77
CA LEU A 123 -10.67 -17.10 -1.50
C LEU A 123 -12.02 -16.45 -1.21
N GLN A 124 -12.52 -15.56 -2.07
CA GLN A 124 -13.76 -14.82 -1.85
C GLN A 124 -14.94 -15.71 -1.43
N PRO A 125 -15.19 -16.90 -2.06
CA PRO A 125 -16.30 -17.76 -1.64
C PRO A 125 -16.18 -18.29 -0.21
N LEU A 126 -14.96 -18.40 0.31
CA LEU A 126 -14.69 -18.81 1.69
C LEU A 126 -14.78 -17.62 2.64
N LEU A 127 -14.17 -16.50 2.30
CA LEU A 127 -14.14 -15.29 3.12
C LEU A 127 -15.54 -14.72 3.35
N GLN A 128 -16.44 -14.82 2.36
CA GLN A 128 -17.84 -14.38 2.48
C GLN A 128 -18.67 -15.21 3.46
N LYS A 129 -18.25 -16.43 3.83
CA LYS A 129 -18.91 -17.25 4.85
C LYS A 129 -18.56 -16.81 6.27
N ILE A 130 -17.50 -16.05 6.45
CA ILE A 130 -17.03 -15.58 7.75
C ILE A 130 -17.83 -14.33 8.13
N PRO A 131 -18.43 -14.25 9.34
CA PRO A 131 -19.05 -13.03 9.83
C PRO A 131 -18.03 -11.86 9.79
N ALA A 132 -18.43 -10.72 9.22
CA ALA A 132 -17.52 -9.63 8.95
C ALA A 132 -16.77 -9.13 10.20
N TRP A 133 -17.45 -9.03 11.35
CA TRP A 133 -16.81 -8.64 12.61
C TRP A 133 -15.76 -9.66 13.07
N ALA A 134 -16.04 -10.97 12.93
CA ALA A 134 -15.10 -12.02 13.31
C ALA A 134 -13.88 -12.01 12.37
N GLY A 135 -14.12 -11.88 11.06
CA GLY A 135 -13.04 -11.74 10.08
C GLY A 135 -12.16 -10.53 10.35
N LEU A 136 -12.74 -9.38 10.72
CA LEU A 136 -11.98 -8.19 11.11
C LEU A 136 -11.10 -8.43 12.33
N VAL A 137 -11.69 -8.97 13.42
CA VAL A 137 -10.94 -9.24 14.66
C VAL A 137 -9.80 -10.24 14.41
N VAL A 138 -10.09 -11.36 13.72
CA VAL A 138 -9.08 -12.38 13.41
C VAL A 138 -7.96 -11.78 12.53
N SER A 139 -8.32 -10.99 11.53
CA SER A 139 -7.31 -10.35 10.67
C SER A 139 -6.40 -9.40 11.44
N LEU A 140 -6.95 -8.59 12.34
CA LEU A 140 -6.15 -7.69 13.20
C LEU A 140 -5.25 -8.48 14.18
N LEU A 141 -5.76 -9.56 14.78
CA LEU A 141 -4.96 -10.42 15.66
C LEU A 141 -3.82 -11.10 14.89
N LEU A 142 -4.09 -11.62 13.67
CA LEU A 142 -3.07 -12.23 12.83
C LEU A 142 -2.05 -11.19 12.35
N PHE A 143 -2.48 -9.98 12.00
CA PHE A 143 -1.58 -8.88 11.68
C PHE A 143 -0.63 -8.59 12.84
N ALA A 144 -1.17 -8.39 14.05
CA ALA A 144 -0.37 -8.13 15.24
C ALA A 144 0.56 -9.31 15.56
N ALA A 145 0.05 -10.54 15.50
CA ALA A 145 0.84 -11.74 15.81
C ALA A 145 2.01 -11.96 14.85
N THR A 146 1.84 -11.65 13.57
CA THR A 146 2.85 -11.87 12.52
C THR A 146 3.67 -10.63 12.17
N TYR A 147 3.49 -9.53 12.89
CA TYR A 147 4.15 -8.24 12.62
C TYR A 147 5.68 -8.36 12.62
N HIS A 148 6.22 -9.19 13.50
CA HIS A 148 7.65 -9.44 13.64
C HIS A 148 8.18 -10.63 12.82
N THR A 149 7.46 -11.04 11.76
CA THR A 149 7.93 -12.11 10.87
C THR A 149 9.33 -11.83 10.32
N GLN A 150 9.62 -10.57 9.97
CA GLN A 150 10.93 -10.16 9.46
C GLN A 150 12.03 -10.23 10.52
N ASP A 151 11.67 -10.12 11.79
CA ASP A 151 12.59 -10.16 12.94
C ASP A 151 12.85 -11.60 13.44
N GLY A 152 12.22 -12.61 12.84
CA GLY A 152 12.43 -14.02 13.15
C GLY A 152 11.52 -14.59 14.22
N PHE A 153 10.45 -13.91 14.59
CA PHE A 153 9.49 -14.41 15.57
C PHE A 153 8.06 -13.94 15.29
N TRP A 154 7.10 -14.68 15.82
CA TRP A 154 5.71 -14.24 15.96
C TRP A 154 5.41 -13.95 17.43
N GLN A 155 4.61 -12.93 17.69
CA GLN A 155 4.29 -12.51 19.05
C GLN A 155 2.83 -12.06 19.17
N LEU A 156 2.13 -12.56 20.19
CA LEU A 156 0.81 -12.09 20.56
C LEU A 156 0.73 -11.91 22.08
N GLY A 157 0.70 -10.68 22.54
CA GLY A 157 0.82 -10.37 23.98
C GLY A 157 2.14 -10.90 24.56
N PRO A 158 2.10 -11.69 25.64
CA PRO A 158 3.29 -12.29 26.27
C PRO A 158 3.82 -13.52 25.52
N TRP A 159 3.07 -14.06 24.56
CA TRP A 159 3.43 -15.29 23.85
C TRP A 159 4.29 -14.95 22.64
N GLN A 160 5.51 -15.54 22.62
CA GLN A 160 6.45 -15.41 21.52
C GLN A 160 6.84 -16.79 20.99
N ILE A 161 6.86 -16.93 19.66
CA ILE A 161 7.27 -18.16 18.97
C ILE A 161 8.42 -17.78 18.03
N LEU A 162 9.61 -18.36 18.27
CA LEU A 162 10.75 -18.21 17.37
C LEU A 162 10.51 -18.98 16.08
N LEU A 163 10.84 -18.38 14.97
CA LEU A 163 10.65 -18.99 13.64
C LEU A 163 11.92 -19.75 13.23
N PRO A 164 11.78 -20.91 12.56
CA PRO A 164 12.92 -21.69 12.11
C PRO A 164 13.81 -20.90 11.15
N GLY A 165 15.12 -20.83 11.42
CA GLY A 165 16.08 -20.14 10.54
C GLY A 165 16.12 -20.69 9.11
N ALA A 166 15.73 -21.95 8.91
CA ALA A 166 15.63 -22.56 7.59
C ALA A 166 14.59 -21.89 6.66
N TRP A 167 13.61 -21.17 7.23
CA TRP A 167 12.63 -20.44 6.44
C TRP A 167 13.24 -19.20 5.78
N TYR A 168 14.34 -18.67 6.30
CA TYR A 168 15.05 -17.47 5.83
C TYR A 168 16.18 -17.81 4.85
N ALA A 169 15.98 -18.83 4.00
CA ALA A 169 17.05 -19.39 3.21
C ALA A 169 17.15 -18.87 1.77
N ASN A 170 16.06 -18.30 1.21
CA ASN A 170 16.02 -17.98 -0.21
C ASN A 170 15.06 -16.81 -0.55
N LEU A 171 15.11 -16.34 -1.81
CA LEU A 171 14.26 -15.23 -2.29
C LEU A 171 12.77 -15.61 -2.41
N PHE A 172 12.44 -16.89 -2.59
CA PHE A 172 11.05 -17.29 -2.65
C PHE A 172 10.36 -17.09 -1.30
N THR A 173 11.03 -17.44 -0.22
CA THR A 173 10.51 -17.23 1.14
C THR A 173 10.50 -15.75 1.54
N ALA A 174 11.34 -14.92 0.92
CA ALA A 174 11.30 -13.47 1.12
C ALA A 174 9.95 -12.86 0.69
N PHE A 175 9.27 -13.40 -0.32
CA PHE A 175 7.92 -12.95 -0.69
C PHE A 175 6.92 -13.07 0.48
N PHE A 176 7.08 -14.06 1.34
CA PHE A 176 6.22 -14.29 2.51
C PHE A 176 6.67 -13.52 3.76
N GLY A 177 7.86 -12.92 3.77
CA GLY A 177 8.41 -12.21 4.93
C GLY A 177 9.66 -12.86 5.54
N PHE A 178 10.09 -14.00 4.99
CA PHE A 178 11.24 -14.77 5.46
C PHE A 178 12.43 -14.53 4.51
N PHE A 179 13.08 -13.38 4.62
CA PHE A 179 14.15 -13.01 3.70
C PHE A 179 15.53 -13.53 4.14
N PRO A 180 16.40 -13.97 3.19
CA PRO A 180 17.74 -14.43 3.51
C PRO A 180 18.67 -13.29 3.92
N ARG A 181 19.78 -13.64 4.58
CA ARG A 181 20.83 -12.67 4.92
C ARG A 181 21.35 -11.96 3.67
N GLY A 182 21.52 -10.64 3.76
CA GLY A 182 21.97 -9.82 2.63
C GLY A 182 20.86 -9.43 1.64
N PHE A 183 19.60 -9.84 1.87
CA PHE A 183 18.48 -9.32 1.10
C PHE A 183 18.29 -7.83 1.38
N PHE A 184 18.08 -7.05 0.33
CA PHE A 184 17.82 -5.63 0.41
C PHE A 184 16.77 -5.20 -0.60
N SER A 185 15.87 -4.34 -0.19
CA SER A 185 14.87 -3.66 -1.02
C SER A 185 14.48 -2.35 -0.34
N THR A 186 14.43 -1.26 -1.10
CA THR A 186 14.04 0.07 -0.59
C THR A 186 12.56 0.19 -0.28
N ASP A 187 11.72 -0.62 -0.93
CA ASP A 187 10.27 -0.72 -0.70
C ASP A 187 9.93 -2.20 -0.51
N TYR A 188 10.08 -2.71 0.71
CA TYR A 188 9.83 -4.12 1.02
C TYR A 188 8.54 -4.31 1.80
N PHE A 189 7.55 -4.93 1.14
CA PHE A 189 6.26 -5.28 1.70
C PHE A 189 5.94 -6.75 1.43
N PRO A 190 6.40 -7.67 2.29
CA PRO A 190 6.10 -9.09 2.13
C PRO A 190 4.62 -9.39 2.38
N LEU A 191 4.20 -10.60 2.01
CA LEU A 191 2.83 -11.01 2.19
C LEU A 191 2.41 -11.00 3.68
N LEU A 192 3.28 -11.47 4.57
CA LEU A 192 3.07 -11.41 6.02
C LEU A 192 3.87 -10.23 6.63
N PRO A 193 3.27 -9.41 7.46
CA PRO A 193 1.89 -9.46 8.00
C PRO A 193 0.82 -8.77 7.14
N TRP A 194 1.21 -8.13 6.05
CA TRP A 194 0.42 -7.11 5.34
C TRP A 194 -0.85 -7.64 4.67
N LEU A 195 -0.90 -8.93 4.30
CA LEU A 195 -2.13 -9.57 3.82
C LEU A 195 -3.25 -9.48 4.87
N PHE A 196 -2.91 -9.63 6.14
CA PHE A 196 -3.90 -9.57 7.22
C PHE A 196 -4.41 -8.15 7.44
N LEU A 197 -3.59 -7.12 7.25
CA LEU A 197 -4.05 -5.73 7.25
C LEU A 197 -4.98 -5.45 6.06
N PHE A 198 -4.66 -5.99 4.89
CA PHE A 198 -5.54 -5.92 3.73
C PHE A 198 -6.89 -6.62 3.98
N TRP A 199 -6.88 -7.81 4.61
CA TRP A 199 -8.11 -8.51 5.01
C TRP A 199 -8.86 -7.78 6.11
N ALA A 200 -8.19 -7.12 7.03
CA ALA A 200 -8.85 -6.24 8.00
C ALA A 200 -9.66 -5.14 7.27
N GLY A 201 -9.10 -4.51 6.25
CA GLY A 201 -9.82 -3.58 5.37
C GLY A 201 -11.02 -4.23 4.67
N TYR A 202 -10.82 -5.42 4.09
CA TYR A 202 -11.88 -6.18 3.41
C TYR A 202 -13.07 -6.48 4.34
N PHE A 203 -12.81 -6.96 5.54
CA PHE A 203 -13.86 -7.26 6.53
C PHE A 203 -14.46 -6.00 7.14
N LEU A 204 -13.67 -4.94 7.33
CA LEU A 204 -14.16 -3.64 7.79
C LEU A 204 -15.24 -3.09 6.85
N HIS A 205 -15.10 -3.27 5.53
CA HIS A 205 -16.16 -2.96 4.57
C HIS A 205 -17.49 -3.64 4.93
N GLY A 206 -17.45 -4.93 5.29
CA GLY A 206 -18.63 -5.70 5.71
C GLY A 206 -19.23 -5.21 7.03
N VAL A 207 -18.37 -4.85 8.01
CA VAL A 207 -18.81 -4.31 9.31
C VAL A 207 -19.47 -2.94 9.17
N VAL A 208 -18.90 -2.06 8.35
CA VAL A 208 -19.48 -0.74 8.09
C VAL A 208 -20.83 -0.88 7.39
N GLY A 209 -20.91 -1.74 6.39
CA GLY A 209 -22.14 -2.02 5.63
C GLY A 209 -22.59 -0.84 4.76
N ARG A 210 -23.39 -1.14 3.75
CA ARG A 210 -23.80 -0.14 2.73
C ARG A 210 -24.54 1.07 3.30
N ALA A 211 -25.38 0.89 4.30
CA ALA A 211 -26.17 1.98 4.87
C ALA A 211 -25.29 3.06 5.52
N ARG A 212 -24.24 2.66 6.24
CA ARG A 212 -23.31 3.60 6.87
C ARG A 212 -22.29 4.21 5.90
N MET A 213 -22.19 3.68 4.69
CA MET A 213 -21.32 4.21 3.65
C MET A 213 -21.96 5.36 2.84
N GLU A 214 -23.25 5.61 2.99
CA GLU A 214 -23.95 6.66 2.22
C GLU A 214 -23.29 8.06 2.36
N PRO A 215 -22.85 8.52 3.54
CA PRO A 215 -22.13 9.79 3.68
C PRO A 215 -20.82 9.85 2.88
N LEU A 216 -20.19 8.70 2.60
CA LEU A 216 -18.94 8.62 1.84
C LEU A 216 -19.11 8.94 0.33
N ARG A 217 -20.35 9.06 -0.16
CA ARG A 217 -20.64 9.51 -1.54
C ARG A 217 -20.38 10.99 -1.74
N ARG A 218 -20.39 11.77 -0.66
CA ARG A 218 -20.12 13.21 -0.70
C ARG A 218 -18.68 13.44 -1.15
N SER A 219 -18.49 14.43 -2.02
CA SER A 219 -17.17 14.93 -2.41
C SER A 219 -16.87 16.21 -1.63
N VAL A 220 -15.67 16.28 -1.05
CA VAL A 220 -15.15 17.44 -0.32
C VAL A 220 -14.04 18.11 -1.14
N CYS A 221 -13.15 17.31 -1.75
CA CYS A 221 -12.03 17.80 -2.56
C CYS A 221 -11.92 17.01 -3.88
N PRO A 222 -12.58 17.47 -4.96
CA PRO A 222 -12.58 16.77 -6.25
C PRO A 222 -11.19 16.51 -6.84
N ALA A 223 -10.19 17.34 -6.54
CA ALA A 223 -8.81 17.19 -6.99
C ALA A 223 -8.18 15.93 -6.37
N LEU A 224 -8.32 15.74 -5.05
CA LEU A 224 -7.87 14.51 -4.38
C LEU A 224 -8.63 13.29 -4.91
N GLY A 225 -9.93 13.43 -5.17
CA GLY A 225 -10.73 12.38 -5.79
C GLY A 225 -10.21 11.99 -7.18
N TRP A 226 -9.74 12.95 -7.97
CA TRP A 226 -9.07 12.67 -9.25
C TRP A 226 -7.76 11.89 -9.05
N MET A 227 -6.91 12.32 -8.12
CA MET A 227 -5.67 11.61 -7.77
C MET A 227 -5.95 10.17 -7.33
N GLY A 228 -6.91 9.96 -6.45
CA GLY A 228 -7.27 8.62 -5.97
C GLY A 228 -7.78 7.68 -7.08
N ARG A 229 -8.47 8.23 -8.10
CA ARG A 229 -8.91 7.46 -9.28
C ARG A 229 -7.75 7.04 -10.18
N HIS A 230 -6.69 7.82 -10.24
CA HIS A 230 -5.52 7.58 -11.06
C HIS A 230 -4.32 7.08 -10.24
N SER A 231 -4.59 6.56 -9.04
CA SER A 231 -3.55 6.24 -8.04
C SER A 231 -2.45 5.32 -8.57
N LEU A 232 -2.76 4.31 -9.39
CA LEU A 232 -1.74 3.43 -9.95
C LEU A 232 -0.78 4.15 -10.89
N VAL A 233 -1.31 5.00 -11.78
CA VAL A 233 -0.47 5.76 -12.73
C VAL A 233 0.38 6.78 -11.98
N LEU A 234 -0.22 7.52 -11.05
CA LEU A 234 0.50 8.49 -10.23
C LEU A 234 1.56 7.81 -9.34
N TYR A 235 1.23 6.63 -8.80
CA TYR A 235 2.20 5.81 -8.06
C TYR A 235 3.39 5.41 -8.95
N LEU A 236 3.18 4.99 -10.20
CA LEU A 236 4.28 4.62 -11.10
C LEU A 236 5.14 5.80 -11.54
N LEU A 237 4.53 7.00 -11.65
CA LEU A 237 5.20 8.19 -12.19
C LEU A 237 5.80 9.09 -11.12
N HIS A 238 5.40 8.98 -9.82
CA HIS A 238 5.82 9.95 -8.81
C HIS A 238 7.34 10.04 -8.67
N GLN A 239 8.03 8.91 -8.53
CA GLN A 239 9.47 8.91 -8.28
C GLN A 239 10.28 9.45 -9.48
N PRO A 240 10.06 9.01 -10.74
CA PRO A 240 10.72 9.63 -11.89
C PRO A 240 10.45 11.13 -12.01
N VAL A 241 9.23 11.58 -11.71
CA VAL A 241 8.86 13.01 -11.77
C VAL A 241 9.55 13.80 -10.67
N ILE A 242 9.55 13.32 -9.43
CA ILE A 242 10.23 13.97 -8.30
C ILE A 242 11.72 14.12 -8.62
N TYR A 243 12.36 13.03 -9.03
CA TYR A 243 13.79 13.03 -9.36
C TYR A 243 14.12 14.02 -10.48
N ALA A 244 13.32 14.04 -11.56
CA ALA A 244 13.51 14.99 -12.67
C ALA A 244 13.37 16.45 -12.21
N VAL A 245 12.32 16.75 -11.43
CA VAL A 245 12.06 18.12 -10.92
C VAL A 245 13.21 18.58 -10.00
N LEU A 246 13.65 17.72 -9.06
CA LEU A 246 14.72 18.06 -8.14
C LEU A 246 16.08 18.19 -8.85
N THR A 247 16.33 17.39 -9.88
CA THR A 247 17.55 17.50 -10.69
C THR A 247 17.58 18.84 -11.42
N VAL A 248 16.48 19.22 -12.08
CA VAL A 248 16.38 20.54 -12.76
C VAL A 248 16.54 21.67 -11.75
N TRP A 249 15.90 21.58 -10.59
CA TRP A 249 16.07 22.57 -9.52
C TRP A 249 17.51 22.69 -9.06
N ALA A 250 18.20 21.57 -8.85
CA ALA A 250 19.61 21.57 -8.43
C ALA A 250 20.55 22.17 -9.51
N MET A 251 20.27 21.96 -10.81
CA MET A 251 21.03 22.56 -11.90
C MET A 251 20.88 24.10 -11.99
N ILE A 252 19.74 24.64 -11.54
CA ILE A 252 19.47 26.08 -11.62
C ILE A 252 19.98 26.82 -10.37
N PHE A 253 19.90 26.20 -9.17
CA PHE A 253 20.07 26.88 -7.88
C PHE A 253 21.30 26.37 -7.08
N ARG A 254 22.02 25.40 -7.56
CA ARG A 254 23.29 24.93 -7.00
C ARG A 254 24.43 25.10 -7.98
#